data_504c5512ef48d79fc6c37f2aac979476
#
_entry.id   504c5512ef48d79fc6c37f2aac979476
#
_cell.length_a   1.000
_cell.length_b   1.000
_cell.length_c   1.000
_cell.angle_alpha   90.00
_cell.angle_beta   90.00
_cell.angle_gamma   90.00
#
_symmetry.space_group_name_H-M   'P 1'
#
loop_
_entity.id
_entity.type
_entity.pdbx_description
1 polymer ?
#
loop_
_entity_poly.entity_id
_entity_poly.type
_entity_poly.pdbx_seq_one_letter_code
_entity_poly.pdbx_strand_id
1 'polypeptide(L)'
;MKASSLDLQFMKEAEAEARQGLSEGGIPIGSILVRGNSIVGRGHNQRVQKGSAILHGEMDCLMNAGRQKSYLDTVIYSTLCPCYMCSGTIVQFKIPRVVVGEAINFPGAPDFLRSHGVEVVILDQPTLVKMMGDFIRAKPELWNEDIAE
;
A
#
# COMPACT_ATOMS: atom_id res chain seq x y z
N MET A 1 18.11 4.96 2.31
CA MET A 1 17.89 3.76 1.49
C MET A 1 17.46 4.15 0.11
N LYS A 2 18.07 3.54 -0.87
CA LYS A 2 17.80 3.91 -2.26
C LYS A 2 16.79 2.99 -2.89
N ALA A 3 15.91 3.59 -3.73
CA ALA A 3 15.05 2.85 -4.63
C ALA A 3 15.90 2.21 -5.74
N SER A 4 15.51 1.01 -6.16
CA SER A 4 16.10 0.33 -7.30
C SER A 4 15.20 0.45 -8.51
N SER A 5 15.71 0.08 -9.70
CA SER A 5 14.87 0.01 -10.89
C SER A 5 13.76 -1.03 -10.75
N LEU A 6 14.00 -2.12 -10.02
CA LEU A 6 12.98 -3.11 -9.70
C LEU A 6 11.89 -2.51 -8.81
N ASP A 7 12.23 -1.66 -7.86
CA ASP A 7 11.24 -0.98 -7.03
C ASP A 7 10.28 -0.16 -7.89
N LEU A 8 10.80 0.54 -8.88
CA LEU A 8 9.96 1.33 -9.79
C LEU A 8 9.06 0.44 -10.64
N GLN A 9 9.56 -0.70 -11.11
CA GLN A 9 8.76 -1.66 -11.88
C GLN A 9 7.64 -2.25 -11.04
N PHE A 10 7.94 -2.70 -9.83
CA PHE A 10 6.92 -3.27 -8.93
C PHE A 10 5.93 -2.20 -8.46
N MET A 11 6.38 -0.96 -8.28
CA MET A 11 5.44 0.12 -7.94
C MET A 11 4.43 0.37 -9.06
N LYS A 12 4.80 0.17 -10.32
CA LYS A 12 3.84 0.25 -11.44
C LYS A 12 2.76 -0.81 -11.33
N GLU A 13 3.09 -1.99 -10.81
CA GLU A 13 2.10 -3.04 -10.58
C GLU A 13 1.16 -2.67 -9.41
N ALA A 14 1.69 -2.06 -8.37
CA ALA A 14 0.86 -1.52 -7.29
C ALA A 14 -0.03 -0.39 -7.80
N GLU A 15 0.48 0.47 -8.68
CA GLU A 15 -0.31 1.52 -9.33
C GLU A 15 -1.43 0.91 -10.18
N ALA A 16 -1.18 -0.18 -10.91
CA ALA A 16 -2.21 -0.86 -11.69
C ALA A 16 -3.36 -1.32 -10.79
N GLU A 17 -3.05 -1.84 -9.60
CA GLU A 17 -4.07 -2.20 -8.62
C GLU A 17 -4.86 -0.98 -8.14
N ALA A 18 -4.18 0.13 -7.86
CA ALA A 18 -4.85 1.36 -7.45
C ALA A 18 -5.81 1.86 -8.54
N ARG A 19 -5.39 1.83 -9.79
CA ARG A 19 -6.23 2.25 -10.92
C ARG A 19 -7.40 1.31 -11.13
N GLN A 20 -7.21 0.01 -10.93
CA GLN A 20 -8.30 -0.96 -10.96
C GLN A 20 -9.34 -0.62 -9.89
N GLY A 21 -8.91 -0.35 -8.66
CA GLY A 21 -9.81 0.05 -7.59
C GLY A 21 -10.58 1.33 -7.92
N LEU A 22 -9.90 2.32 -8.50
CA LEU A 22 -10.53 3.57 -8.92
C LEU A 22 -11.61 3.32 -9.97
N SER A 23 -11.33 2.45 -10.95
CA SER A 23 -12.29 2.10 -12.00
C SER A 23 -13.53 1.38 -11.45
N GLU A 24 -13.40 0.73 -10.30
CA GLU A 24 -14.50 0.05 -9.61
C GLU A 24 -15.31 0.99 -8.71
N GLY A 25 -14.95 2.26 -8.65
CA GLY A 25 -15.60 3.24 -7.79
C GLY A 25 -15.00 3.34 -6.39
N GLY A 26 -13.87 2.68 -6.15
CA GLY A 26 -13.20 2.66 -4.85
C GLY A 26 -12.06 3.65 -4.72
N ILE A 27 -11.38 3.56 -3.59
CA ILE A 27 -10.25 4.44 -3.25
C ILE A 27 -8.99 3.94 -3.98
N PRO A 28 -8.25 4.80 -4.71
CA PRO A 28 -7.14 4.36 -5.54
C PRO A 28 -5.86 4.12 -4.74
N ILE A 29 -5.86 3.06 -3.95
CA ILE A 29 -4.69 2.59 -3.19
C ILE A 29 -4.47 1.14 -3.55
N GLY A 30 -3.28 0.82 -4.05
CA GLY A 30 -2.92 -0.53 -4.47
C GLY A 30 -1.66 -1.02 -3.78
N SER A 31 -1.53 -2.33 -3.68
CA SER A 31 -0.41 -2.97 -3.01
C SER A 31 -0.06 -4.30 -3.67
N ILE A 32 1.23 -4.63 -3.66
CA ILE A 32 1.71 -5.96 -4.07
C ILE A 32 2.70 -6.48 -3.03
N LEU A 33 2.74 -7.79 -2.89
CA LEU A 33 3.72 -8.51 -2.07
C LEU A 33 4.63 -9.29 -2.99
N VAL A 34 5.95 -9.11 -2.84
CA VAL A 34 6.97 -9.68 -3.73
C VAL A 34 7.90 -10.59 -2.92
N ARG A 35 8.17 -11.77 -3.46
CA ARG A 35 9.21 -12.68 -2.94
C ARG A 35 10.20 -12.95 -4.07
N GLY A 36 11.46 -12.58 -3.86
CA GLY A 36 12.43 -12.61 -4.95
C GLY A 36 12.00 -11.63 -6.04
N ASN A 37 11.79 -12.14 -7.25
CA ASN A 37 11.28 -11.35 -8.38
C ASN A 37 9.84 -11.70 -8.75
N SER A 38 9.12 -12.40 -7.86
CA SER A 38 7.76 -12.87 -8.13
C SER A 38 6.75 -12.16 -7.26
N ILE A 39 5.66 -11.72 -7.87
CA ILE A 39 4.51 -11.20 -7.13
C ILE A 39 3.75 -12.40 -6.56
N VAL A 40 3.62 -12.45 -5.23
CA VAL A 40 2.91 -13.54 -4.54
C VAL A 40 1.54 -13.12 -4.03
N GLY A 41 1.25 -11.83 -4.06
CA GLY A 41 -0.06 -11.30 -3.73
C GLY A 41 -0.22 -9.90 -4.27
N ARG A 42 -1.47 -9.53 -4.60
CA ARG A 42 -1.80 -8.19 -5.05
C ARG A 42 -3.22 -7.83 -4.65
N GLY A 43 -3.46 -6.56 -4.41
CA GLY A 43 -4.78 -6.09 -4.01
C GLY A 43 -4.87 -4.59 -4.03
N HIS A 44 -6.06 -4.10 -3.75
CA HIS A 44 -6.35 -2.68 -3.66
C HIS A 44 -7.45 -2.44 -2.64
N ASN A 45 -7.62 -1.20 -2.20
CA ASN A 45 -8.60 -0.85 -1.19
C ASN A 45 -10.00 -1.32 -1.60
N GLN A 46 -10.68 -2.03 -0.69
CA GLN A 46 -11.98 -2.65 -0.93
C GLN A 46 -13.09 -2.06 -0.05
N ARG A 47 -12.86 -0.87 0.52
CA ARG A 47 -13.87 -0.24 1.39
C ARG A 47 -15.21 -0.12 0.70
N VAL A 48 -15.21 0.39 -0.52
CA VAL A 48 -16.44 0.61 -1.29
C VAL A 48 -16.94 -0.69 -1.89
N GLN A 49 -16.05 -1.44 -2.54
CA GLN A 49 -16.43 -2.63 -3.30
C GLN A 49 -16.97 -3.75 -2.40
N LYS A 50 -16.41 -3.91 -1.20
CA LYS A 50 -16.79 -5.00 -0.27
C LYS A 50 -17.42 -4.49 1.02
N GLY A 51 -17.61 -3.18 1.15
CA GLY A 51 -18.16 -2.61 2.39
C GLY A 51 -17.28 -2.92 3.60
N SER A 52 -15.96 -2.89 3.44
CA SER A 52 -15.03 -3.32 4.49
C SER A 52 -14.23 -2.14 5.04
N ALA A 53 -14.22 -2.00 6.36
CA ALA A 53 -13.42 -0.98 7.05
C ALA A 53 -11.96 -1.37 7.14
N ILE A 54 -11.60 -2.64 6.99
CA ILE A 54 -10.24 -3.13 7.23
C ILE A 54 -9.51 -3.57 5.97
N LEU A 55 -10.17 -3.76 4.86
CA LEU A 55 -9.52 -4.15 3.61
C LEU A 55 -8.90 -2.94 2.90
N HIS A 56 -7.93 -2.31 3.54
CA HIS A 56 -7.01 -1.39 2.87
C HIS A 56 -6.23 -2.14 1.78
N GLY A 57 -5.55 -1.42 0.90
CA GLY A 57 -4.83 -2.05 -0.19
C GLY A 57 -3.85 -3.12 0.28
N GLU A 58 -3.11 -2.82 1.34
CA GLU A 58 -2.13 -3.75 1.91
C GLU A 58 -2.80 -4.99 2.49
N MET A 59 -3.93 -4.82 3.19
CA MET A 59 -4.67 -5.92 3.80
C MET A 59 -5.31 -6.82 2.73
N ASP A 60 -5.87 -6.23 1.69
CA ASP A 60 -6.41 -6.98 0.54
C ASP A 60 -5.31 -7.77 -0.15
N CYS A 61 -4.14 -7.15 -0.35
CA CYS A 61 -2.97 -7.79 -0.91
C CYS A 61 -2.55 -9.02 -0.10
N LEU A 62 -2.44 -8.88 1.22
CA LEU A 62 -2.03 -9.98 2.09
C LEU A 62 -3.09 -11.08 2.15
N MET A 63 -4.37 -10.71 2.13
CA MET A 63 -5.44 -11.69 2.07
C MET A 63 -5.37 -12.51 0.77
N ASN A 64 -5.13 -11.84 -0.36
CA ASN A 64 -5.02 -12.50 -1.67
C ASN A 64 -3.75 -13.35 -1.79
N ALA A 65 -2.65 -12.95 -1.13
CA ALA A 65 -1.45 -13.77 -1.08
C ALA A 65 -1.70 -15.10 -0.37
N GLY A 66 -2.64 -15.09 0.55
CA GLY A 66 -3.01 -16.28 1.31
C GLY A 66 -1.99 -16.62 2.39
N ARG A 67 -2.09 -17.84 2.91
CA ARG A 67 -1.25 -18.31 4.00
C ARG A 67 0.20 -18.48 3.53
N GLN A 68 1.12 -17.77 4.18
CA GLN A 68 2.56 -17.89 3.94
C GLN A 68 3.22 -18.47 5.18
N LYS A 69 4.21 -19.36 4.99
CA LYS A 69 4.97 -19.91 6.13
C LYS A 69 5.87 -18.86 6.78
N SER A 70 6.36 -17.91 5.99
CA SER A 70 7.23 -16.84 6.44
C SER A 70 7.12 -15.64 5.50
N TYR A 71 7.31 -14.44 6.04
CA TYR A 71 7.37 -13.20 5.27
C TYR A 71 8.78 -12.58 5.31
N LEU A 72 9.75 -13.28 5.91
CA LEU A 72 11.11 -12.73 6.12
C LEU A 72 11.85 -12.43 4.81
N ASP A 73 11.44 -13.04 3.72
CA ASP A 73 12.03 -12.88 2.39
C ASP A 73 11.13 -12.08 1.44
N THR A 74 10.21 -11.28 1.99
CA THR A 74 9.26 -10.52 1.17
C THR A 74 9.50 -9.03 1.25
N VAL A 75 8.97 -8.31 0.25
CA VAL A 75 8.88 -6.85 0.22
C VAL A 75 7.44 -6.50 -0.12
N ILE A 76 6.86 -5.57 0.63
CA ILE A 76 5.52 -5.07 0.32
C ILE A 76 5.64 -3.68 -0.32
N TYR A 77 4.88 -3.48 -1.40
CA TYR A 77 4.78 -2.21 -2.12
C TYR A 77 3.39 -1.66 -1.90
N SER A 78 3.29 -0.38 -1.59
CA SER A 78 2.00 0.30 -1.44
C SER A 78 2.08 1.66 -2.12
N THR A 79 1.03 2.03 -2.87
CA THR A 79 1.01 3.32 -3.57
C THR A 79 0.93 4.50 -2.61
N LEU A 80 0.34 4.31 -1.43
CA LEU A 80 0.25 5.32 -0.38
C LEU A 80 0.89 4.78 0.90
N CYS A 81 1.46 5.65 1.71
CA CYS A 81 2.15 5.24 2.94
C CYS A 81 1.19 4.50 3.88
N PRO A 82 1.58 3.33 4.41
CA PRO A 82 0.69 2.52 5.25
C PRO A 82 0.26 3.23 6.53
N CYS A 83 -1.04 3.08 6.87
CA CYS A 83 -1.59 3.55 8.13
C CYS A 83 -1.12 2.69 9.31
N TYR A 84 -1.56 3.01 10.53
CA TYR A 84 -1.20 2.23 11.72
C TYR A 84 -1.61 0.77 11.63
N MET A 85 -2.82 0.48 11.12
CA MET A 85 -3.31 -0.90 10.98
C MET A 85 -2.42 -1.71 10.05
N CYS A 86 -2.15 -1.18 8.86
CA CYS A 86 -1.31 -1.86 7.87
C CYS A 86 0.14 -1.95 8.33
N SER A 87 0.66 -0.90 8.96
CA SER A 87 2.01 -0.90 9.53
C SER A 87 2.14 -1.92 10.65
N GLY A 88 1.12 -2.04 11.52
CA GLY A 88 1.09 -3.06 12.56
C GLY A 88 1.13 -4.47 11.99
N THR A 89 0.40 -4.71 10.91
CA THR A 89 0.41 -6.01 10.23
C THR A 89 1.79 -6.31 9.63
N ILE A 90 2.41 -5.33 8.99
CA ILE A 90 3.76 -5.46 8.42
C ILE A 90 4.76 -5.85 9.51
N VAL A 91 4.72 -5.17 10.65
CA VAL A 91 5.59 -5.46 11.80
C VAL A 91 5.30 -6.85 12.36
N GLN A 92 4.01 -7.18 12.55
CA GLN A 92 3.59 -8.46 13.11
C GLN A 92 4.07 -9.64 12.24
N PHE A 93 3.98 -9.49 10.92
CA PHE A 93 4.36 -10.55 9.98
C PHE A 93 5.86 -10.57 9.70
N LYS A 94 6.61 -9.57 10.21
CA LYS A 94 8.06 -9.44 10.01
C LYS A 94 8.43 -9.29 8.54
N ILE A 95 7.62 -8.54 7.80
CA ILE A 95 7.97 -8.12 6.44
C ILE A 95 9.11 -7.10 6.58
N PRO A 96 10.31 -7.40 6.05
CA PRO A 96 11.49 -6.59 6.39
C PRO A 96 11.59 -5.27 5.64
N ARG A 97 10.83 -5.10 4.54
CA ARG A 97 10.98 -3.93 3.68
C ARG A 97 9.64 -3.50 3.09
N VAL A 98 9.41 -2.18 3.14
CA VAL A 98 8.22 -1.54 2.56
C VAL A 98 8.69 -0.48 1.57
N VAL A 99 8.14 -0.51 0.36
CA VAL A 99 8.36 0.52 -0.65
C VAL A 99 7.05 1.28 -0.84
N VAL A 100 7.10 2.59 -0.67
CA VAL A 100 5.95 3.49 -0.62
C VAL A 100 5.96 4.37 -1.86
N GLY A 101 4.84 4.45 -2.57
CA GLY A 101 4.71 5.29 -3.75
C GLY A 101 4.75 6.77 -3.40
N GLU A 102 3.98 7.19 -2.40
CA GLU A 102 4.01 8.57 -1.91
C GLU A 102 3.51 8.65 -0.46
N ALA A 103 3.90 9.70 0.24
CA ALA A 103 3.49 9.97 1.62
C ALA A 103 3.06 11.43 1.80
N ILE A 104 2.77 12.14 0.70
CA ILE A 104 2.39 13.55 0.72
C ILE A 104 0.91 13.68 1.08
N ASN A 105 0.04 12.92 0.43
CA ASN A 105 -1.40 12.96 0.70
C ASN A 105 -1.75 12.32 2.05
N PHE A 106 -0.93 11.40 2.52
CA PHE A 106 -1.11 10.74 3.80
C PHE A 106 0.27 10.33 4.33
N PRO A 107 0.72 10.90 5.45
CA PRO A 107 2.08 10.62 5.96
C PRO A 107 2.25 9.20 6.50
N GLY A 108 1.18 8.54 6.91
CA GLY A 108 1.26 7.18 7.42
C GLY A 108 2.07 7.06 8.71
N ALA A 109 2.71 5.92 8.89
CA ALA A 109 3.48 5.61 10.09
C ALA A 109 4.90 5.09 9.78
N PRO A 110 5.71 5.82 8.96
CA PRO A 110 7.04 5.33 8.60
C PRO A 110 8.00 5.24 9.78
N ASP A 111 7.89 6.16 10.74
CA ASP A 111 8.75 6.12 11.93
C ASP A 111 8.45 4.91 12.80
N PHE A 112 7.17 4.53 12.93
CA PHE A 112 6.77 3.32 13.63
C PHE A 112 7.39 2.09 12.95
N LEU A 113 7.29 1.99 11.64
CA LEU A 113 7.90 0.89 10.88
C LEU A 113 9.41 0.82 11.10
N ARG A 114 10.08 1.95 10.95
CA ARG A 114 11.54 2.03 11.12
C ARG A 114 11.98 1.68 12.55
N SER A 115 11.21 2.09 13.55
CA SER A 115 11.52 1.78 14.95
C SER A 115 11.45 0.28 15.25
N HIS A 116 10.74 -0.48 14.41
CA HIS A 116 10.64 -1.93 14.51
C HIS A 116 11.54 -2.66 13.52
N GLY A 117 12.53 -1.98 12.96
CA GLY A 117 13.52 -2.58 12.08
C GLY A 117 13.08 -2.78 10.63
N VAL A 118 11.95 -2.21 10.22
CA VAL A 118 11.49 -2.29 8.84
C VAL A 118 12.17 -1.20 8.01
N GLU A 119 12.76 -1.60 6.89
CA GLU A 119 13.29 -0.65 5.92
C GLU A 119 12.13 0.00 5.16
N VAL A 120 12.07 1.33 5.16
CA VAL A 120 11.02 2.08 4.46
C VAL A 120 11.66 2.97 3.39
N VAL A 121 11.27 2.74 2.14
CA VAL A 121 11.72 3.52 0.98
C VAL A 121 10.52 4.28 0.42
N ILE A 122 10.61 5.61 0.37
CA ILE A 122 9.53 6.46 -0.17
C ILE A 122 9.99 6.99 -1.52
N LEU A 123 9.22 6.69 -2.57
CA LEU A 123 9.60 6.99 -3.95
C LEU A 123 9.19 8.40 -4.40
N ASP A 124 8.21 9.01 -3.74
CA ASP A 124 7.67 10.34 -4.09
C ASP A 124 7.22 10.42 -5.55
N GLN A 125 6.43 9.46 -5.99
CA GLN A 125 5.97 9.36 -7.39
C GLN A 125 4.92 10.41 -7.70
N PRO A 126 5.20 11.40 -8.59
CA PRO A 126 4.26 12.49 -8.88
C PRO A 126 2.91 12.00 -9.43
N THR A 127 2.90 10.93 -10.23
CA THR A 127 1.67 10.38 -10.80
C THR A 127 0.75 9.83 -9.71
N LEU A 128 1.32 9.22 -8.67
CA LEU A 128 0.55 8.69 -7.55
C LEU A 128 0.04 9.81 -6.65
N VAL A 129 0.87 10.82 -6.39
CA VAL A 129 0.47 12.02 -5.66
C VAL A 129 -0.72 12.68 -6.34
N LYS A 130 -0.66 12.83 -7.67
CA LYS A 130 -1.74 13.43 -8.45
C LYS A 130 -3.01 12.60 -8.39
N MET A 131 -2.92 11.31 -8.64
CA MET A 131 -4.09 10.40 -8.64
C MET A 131 -4.82 10.45 -7.30
N MET A 132 -4.08 10.32 -6.20
CA MET A 132 -4.68 10.35 -4.87
C MET A 132 -5.23 11.73 -4.52
N GLY A 133 -4.51 12.80 -4.86
CA GLY A 133 -4.95 14.16 -4.65
C GLY A 133 -6.24 14.48 -5.41
N ASP A 134 -6.34 14.05 -6.66
CA ASP A 134 -7.56 14.23 -7.46
C ASP A 134 -8.74 13.48 -6.84
N PHE A 135 -8.51 12.27 -6.35
CA PHE A 135 -9.54 11.48 -5.67
C PHE A 135 -10.04 12.18 -4.40
N ILE A 136 -9.12 12.66 -3.56
CA ILE A 136 -9.47 13.33 -2.30
C ILE A 136 -10.31 14.58 -2.57
N ARG A 137 -9.96 15.35 -3.59
CA ARG A 137 -10.75 16.55 -3.96
C ARG A 137 -12.12 16.19 -4.48
N ALA A 138 -12.23 15.09 -5.23
CA ALA A 138 -13.51 14.65 -5.80
C ALA A 138 -14.43 14.00 -4.75
N LYS A 139 -13.86 13.27 -3.80
CA LYS A 139 -14.62 12.48 -2.81
C LYS A 139 -14.02 12.61 -1.41
N PRO A 140 -14.03 13.81 -0.84
CA PRO A 140 -13.40 14.05 0.47
C PRO A 140 -14.06 13.26 1.60
N GLU A 141 -15.37 13.05 1.56
CA GLU A 141 -16.08 12.31 2.60
C GLU A 141 -15.66 10.85 2.65
N LEU A 142 -15.51 10.22 1.48
CA LEU A 142 -15.08 8.83 1.40
C LEU A 142 -13.63 8.68 1.87
N TRP A 143 -12.77 9.62 1.51
CA TRP A 143 -11.39 9.63 1.98
C TRP A 143 -11.32 9.79 3.50
N ASN A 144 -12.05 10.75 4.06
CA ASN A 144 -12.06 10.98 5.50
C ASN A 144 -12.59 9.76 6.27
N GLU A 145 -13.59 9.07 5.72
CA GLU A 145 -14.09 7.82 6.30
C GLU A 145 -12.98 6.76 6.37
N ASP A 146 -12.16 6.65 5.32
CA ASP A 146 -11.10 5.63 5.24
C ASP A 146 -9.97 5.87 6.24
N ILE A 147 -9.72 7.12 6.61
CA ILE A 147 -8.68 7.49 7.58
C ILE A 147 -9.24 7.86 8.95
N ALA A 148 -10.52 7.63 9.18
CA ALA A 148 -11.22 7.88 10.44
C ALA A 148 -11.19 9.37 10.87
N GLU A 149 -11.44 10.27 9.91
CA GLU A 149 -11.44 11.72 10.12
C GLU A 149 -12.79 12.38 9.84
#